data_119cc59f3aced9c720b06ce5170a67cd
#
_entry.id   119cc59f3aced9c720b06ce5170a67cd
#
_cell.length_a   1.000
_cell.length_b   1.000
_cell.length_c   1.000
_cell.angle_alpha   90.00
_cell.angle_beta   90.00
_cell.angle_gamma   90.00
#
_symmetry.space_group_name_H-M   'P 1'
#
loop_
_entity.id
_entity.type
_entity.pdbx_description
1 polymer ?
#
loop_
_entity_poly.entity_id
_entity_poly.type
_entity_poly.pdbx_seq_one_letter_code
_entity_poly.pdbx_strand_id
1 'polypeptide(L)'
;MCLAIPGKIVELVADHPLGVVEVTGVRRRVDLGLLEDDPPQVGDWVLIHVGFAMSRISEREAEDQMRTLRILGEDQAAMDEVRGYDS
;
A
#
# COMPACT_ATOMS: atom_id res chain seq x y z
N MET A 1 -7.04 -13.04 -9.13
CA MET A 1 -7.45 -12.78 -7.75
C MET A 1 -6.95 -11.42 -7.32
N CYS A 2 -7.80 -10.64 -6.69
CA CYS A 2 -7.43 -9.31 -6.23
C CYS A 2 -6.79 -9.37 -4.86
N LEU A 3 -5.61 -8.80 -4.72
CA LEU A 3 -4.90 -8.75 -3.45
C LEU A 3 -4.93 -7.33 -2.91
N ALA A 4 -5.28 -7.19 -1.64
CA ALA A 4 -5.12 -5.95 -0.91
C ALA A 4 -3.82 -6.07 -0.11
N ILE A 5 -2.90 -5.16 -0.34
CA ILE A 5 -1.55 -5.24 0.20
C ILE A 5 -1.31 -4.05 1.11
N PRO A 6 -0.86 -4.26 2.36
CA PRO A 6 -0.53 -3.14 3.23
C PRO A 6 0.79 -2.50 2.84
N GLY A 7 0.80 -1.18 2.76
CA GLY A 7 2.00 -0.42 2.48
C GLY A 7 2.09 0.79 3.39
N LYS A 8 3.30 1.18 3.72
CA LYS A 8 3.54 2.34 4.57
C LYS A 8 3.88 3.54 3.70
N ILE A 9 3.19 4.66 3.94
CA ILE A 9 3.48 5.89 3.22
C ILE A 9 4.83 6.42 3.68
N VAL A 10 5.76 6.57 2.75
CA VAL A 10 7.09 7.10 3.05
C VAL A 10 7.32 8.47 2.43
N GLU A 11 6.49 8.86 1.46
CA GLU A 11 6.61 10.16 0.81
C GLU A 11 5.27 10.56 0.22
N LEU A 12 4.98 11.86 0.23
CA LEU A 12 3.79 12.42 -0.43
C LEU A 12 4.27 13.35 -1.54
N VAL A 13 3.59 13.31 -2.69
CA VAL A 13 3.91 14.19 -3.81
C VAL A 13 3.09 15.46 -3.64
N ALA A 14 3.79 16.63 -3.60
CA ALA A 14 3.13 17.92 -3.41
C ALA A 14 2.16 18.21 -4.56
N ASP A 15 0.96 18.70 -4.20
CA ASP A 15 -0.08 19.13 -5.15
C ASP A 15 -0.65 18.04 -6.04
N HIS A 16 -0.40 16.76 -5.69
CA HIS A 16 -0.95 15.62 -6.43
C HIS A 16 -1.49 14.59 -5.46
N PRO A 17 -2.55 13.87 -5.82
CA PRO A 17 -3.06 12.78 -4.98
C PRO A 17 -2.22 11.52 -5.17
N LEU A 18 -0.93 11.63 -4.96
CA LEU A 18 0.02 10.55 -5.14
C LEU A 18 0.94 10.45 -3.94
N GLY A 19 1.35 9.24 -3.62
CA GLY A 19 2.31 9.00 -2.57
C GLY A 19 3.20 7.83 -2.93
N VAL A 20 4.30 7.70 -2.19
CA VAL A 20 5.19 6.56 -2.31
C VAL A 20 4.96 5.68 -1.10
N VAL A 21 4.71 4.40 -1.35
CA VAL A 21 4.56 3.41 -0.29
C VAL A 21 5.73 2.43 -0.32
N GLU A 22 6.04 1.91 0.85
CA GLU A 22 7.05 0.86 0.98
C GLU A 22 6.36 -0.41 1.42
N VAL A 23 6.62 -1.49 0.68
CA VAL A 23 6.13 -2.83 1.01
C VAL A 23 7.35 -3.73 1.04
N THR A 24 7.74 -4.15 2.24
CA THR A 24 8.91 -5.02 2.49
C THR A 24 10.15 -4.59 1.68
N GLY A 25 10.48 -3.29 1.75
CA GLY A 25 11.68 -2.76 1.10
C GLY A 25 11.50 -2.30 -0.34
N VAL A 26 10.35 -2.56 -0.94
CA VAL A 26 10.07 -2.13 -2.31
C VAL A 26 9.23 -0.86 -2.27
N ARG A 27 9.68 0.20 -2.92
CA ARG A 27 8.97 1.49 -2.95
C ARG A 27 8.31 1.69 -4.29
N ARG A 28 7.04 2.10 -4.26
CA ARG A 28 6.26 2.35 -5.48
C ARG A 28 5.30 3.51 -5.26
N ARG A 29 4.99 4.22 -6.32
CA ARG A 29 3.98 5.27 -6.28
C ARG A 29 2.59 4.66 -6.33
N VAL A 30 1.69 5.22 -5.54
CA VAL A 30 0.29 4.81 -5.54
C VAL A 30 -0.60 6.03 -5.62
N ASP A 31 -1.79 5.83 -6.15
CA ASP A 31 -2.79 6.88 -6.28
C ASP A 31 -3.56 6.98 -4.96
N LEU A 32 -3.60 8.19 -4.40
CA LEU A 32 -4.30 8.46 -3.14
C LEU A 32 -5.65 9.15 -3.35
N GLY A 33 -6.11 9.23 -4.58
CA GLY A 33 -7.34 9.97 -4.91
C GLY A 33 -8.58 9.43 -4.23
N LEU A 34 -8.62 8.15 -3.92
CA LEU A 34 -9.76 7.54 -3.21
C LEU A 34 -9.83 7.95 -1.75
N LEU A 35 -8.75 8.50 -1.20
CA LEU A 35 -8.65 8.93 0.20
C LEU A 35 -8.63 10.46 0.31
N GLU A 36 -9.17 11.14 -0.69
CA GLU A 36 -9.12 12.59 -0.77
C GLU A 36 -9.78 13.29 0.41
N ASP A 37 -10.85 12.71 0.94
CA ASP A 37 -11.57 13.30 2.08
C ASP A 37 -10.80 13.20 3.39
N ASP A 38 -9.90 12.24 3.51
CA ASP A 38 -9.08 12.04 4.70
C ASP A 38 -7.71 11.52 4.26
N PRO A 39 -6.90 12.39 3.64
CA PRO A 39 -5.65 11.93 3.03
C PRO A 39 -4.66 11.42 4.07
N PRO A 40 -3.97 10.33 3.77
CA PRO A 40 -2.95 9.79 4.66
C PRO A 40 -1.71 10.67 4.67
N GLN A 41 -0.92 10.52 5.72
CA GLN A 41 0.33 11.25 5.87
C GLN A 41 1.50 10.26 5.92
N VAL A 42 2.70 10.81 5.80
CA VAL A 42 3.91 9.99 5.93
C VAL A 42 3.89 9.26 7.26
N GLY A 43 4.14 7.96 7.22
CA GLY A 43 4.07 7.11 8.40
C GLY A 43 2.77 6.34 8.54
N ASP A 44 1.73 6.75 7.80
CA ASP A 44 0.45 6.04 7.83
C ASP A 44 0.53 4.77 6.99
N TRP A 45 -0.30 3.80 7.36
CA TRP A 45 -0.43 2.56 6.61
C TRP A 45 -1.71 2.60 5.79
N VAL A 46 -1.65 2.06 4.58
CA VAL A 46 -2.79 1.97 3.68
C VAL A 46 -2.86 0.58 3.07
N LEU A 47 -4.08 0.17 2.72
CA LEU A 47 -4.27 -1.02 1.89
C LEU A 47 -4.26 -0.57 0.44
N ILE A 48 -3.42 -1.20 -0.37
CA ILE A 48 -3.30 -0.86 -1.78
C ILE A 48 -3.77 -2.03 -2.64
N HIS A 49 -4.38 -1.68 -3.77
CA HIS A 49 -4.89 -2.65 -4.74
C HIS A 49 -4.68 -2.07 -6.13
N VAL A 50 -3.90 -2.76 -6.93
CA VAL A 50 -3.59 -2.38 -8.32
C VAL A 50 -3.15 -0.91 -8.43
N GLY A 51 -2.27 -0.49 -7.50
CA GLY A 51 -1.71 0.85 -7.53
C GLY A 51 -2.56 1.95 -6.89
N PHE A 52 -3.73 1.60 -6.31
CA PHE A 52 -4.60 2.55 -5.63
C PHE A 52 -4.62 2.28 -4.14
N ALA A 53 -4.49 3.34 -3.35
CA ALA A 53 -4.71 3.24 -1.91
C ALA A 53 -6.21 3.22 -1.66
N MET A 54 -6.71 2.14 -1.09
CA MET A 54 -8.15 1.91 -0.90
C MET A 54 -8.65 2.41 0.45
N SER A 55 -7.84 2.27 1.49
CA SER A 55 -8.22 2.70 2.82
C SER A 55 -6.99 2.86 3.70
N ARG A 56 -7.12 3.71 4.73
CA ARG A 56 -6.10 3.77 5.78
C ARG A 56 -6.36 2.67 6.78
N ILE A 57 -5.27 2.08 7.26
CA ILE A 57 -5.35 1.03 8.29
C ILE A 57 -4.34 1.35 9.39
N SER A 58 -4.49 0.69 10.53
CA SER A 58 -3.52 0.80 11.60
C SER A 58 -2.31 -0.07 11.28
N GLU A 59 -1.21 0.21 11.98
CA GLU A 59 0.00 -0.62 11.86
C GLU A 59 -0.30 -2.07 12.22
N ARG A 60 -1.12 -2.28 13.25
CA ARG A 60 -1.51 -3.63 13.65
C ARG A 60 -2.28 -4.36 12.56
N GLU A 61 -3.22 -3.67 11.94
CA GLU A 61 -3.97 -4.25 10.83
C GLU A 61 -3.04 -4.59 9.66
N ALA A 62 -2.05 -3.73 9.41
CA ALA A 62 -1.07 -3.98 8.37
C ALA A 62 -0.26 -5.24 8.66
N GLU A 63 0.19 -5.41 9.91
CA GLU A 63 0.93 -6.59 10.32
C GLU A 63 0.08 -7.85 10.19
N ASP A 64 -1.19 -7.78 10.60
CA ASP A 64 -2.10 -8.91 10.51
C ASP A 64 -2.34 -9.30 9.04
N GLN A 65 -2.49 -8.32 8.16
CA GLN A 65 -2.68 -8.59 6.73
C GLN A 65 -1.46 -9.25 6.11
N MET A 66 -0.26 -8.77 6.45
CA MET A 66 0.96 -9.39 5.93
C MET A 66 1.13 -10.81 6.45
N ARG A 67 0.80 -11.03 7.71
CA ARG A 67 0.85 -12.37 8.28
C ARG A 67 -0.10 -13.32 7.55
N THR A 68 -1.31 -12.84 7.26
CA THR A 68 -2.29 -13.63 6.52
C THR A 68 -1.77 -14.00 5.14
N LEU A 69 -1.18 -13.04 4.43
CA LEU A 69 -0.61 -13.30 3.12
C LEU A 69 0.48 -14.37 3.17
N ARG A 70 1.33 -14.33 4.20
CA ARG A 70 2.38 -15.33 4.38
C ARG A 70 1.80 -16.71 4.67
N ILE A 71 0.80 -16.78 5.54
CA ILE A 71 0.15 -18.03 5.91
C ILE A 71 -0.50 -18.69 4.70
N LEU A 72 -1.12 -17.88 3.84
CA LEU A 72 -1.76 -18.36 2.63
C LEU A 72 -0.76 -18.62 1.49
N GLY A 73 0.52 -18.31 1.70
CA GLY A 73 1.53 -18.46 0.67
C GLY A 73 1.43 -17.45 -0.45
N GLU A 74 0.75 -16.33 -0.22
CA GLU A 74 0.53 -15.30 -1.25
C GLU A 74 1.43 -14.09 -1.10
N ASP A 75 2.35 -14.09 -0.14
CA ASP A 75 3.27 -12.98 0.06
C ASP A 75 4.14 -12.74 -1.18
N GLN A 76 4.56 -13.79 -1.87
CA GLN A 76 5.36 -13.66 -3.09
C GLN A 76 4.52 -13.05 -4.22
N ALA A 77 3.28 -13.50 -4.36
CA ALA A 77 2.38 -12.95 -5.37
C ALA A 77 2.11 -11.47 -5.09
N ALA A 78 1.96 -11.10 -3.81
CA ALA A 78 1.77 -9.71 -3.42
C ALA A 78 2.98 -8.86 -3.81
N MET A 79 4.19 -9.36 -3.57
CA MET A 79 5.40 -8.62 -3.93
C MET A 79 5.56 -8.50 -5.44
N ASP A 80 5.20 -9.53 -6.18
CA ASP A 80 5.26 -9.49 -7.64
C ASP A 80 4.29 -8.42 -8.18
N GLU A 81 3.10 -8.31 -7.58
CA GLU A 81 2.14 -7.29 -7.96
C GLU A 81 2.69 -5.89 -7.67
N VAL A 82 3.26 -5.68 -6.48
CA VAL A 82 3.83 -4.39 -6.10
C VAL A 82 4.96 -3.99 -7.05
N ARG A 83 5.82 -4.92 -7.42
CA ARG A 83 6.90 -4.65 -8.35
C ARG A 83 6.40 -4.26 -9.73
N GLY A 84 5.20 -4.69 -10.09
CA GLY A 84 4.57 -4.36 -11.36
C GLY A 84 3.87 -3.00 -11.37
N TYR A 85 3.74 -2.33 -10.23
CA TYR A 85 3.13 -1.00 -10.19
C TYR A 85 4.03 -0.01 -10.93
N ASP A 86 3.39 0.88 -11.68
CA ASP A 86 4.11 1.94 -12.38
C ASP A 86 4.73 2.90 -11.37
N SER A 87 5.98 3.21 -11.56
CA SER A 87 6.70 4.08 -10.65
C SER A 87 7.29 5.30 -11.35
#